data_956423c28941118161efb6c6a22a14d8
#
_entry.id   956423c28941118161efb6c6a22a14d8
#
_cell.length_a   1.000
_cell.length_b   1.000
_cell.length_c   1.000
_cell.angle_alpha   90.00
_cell.angle_beta   90.00
_cell.angle_gamma   90.00
#
_symmetry.space_group_name_H-M   'P 1'
#
loop_
_entity.id
_entity.type
_entity.pdbx_description
1 polymer ?
#
loop_
_entity_poly.entity_id
_entity_poly.type
_entity_poly.pdbx_seq_one_letter_code
_entity_poly.pdbx_strand_id
1 'polypeptide(L)'
;GQKVRQAGMDLSVTAISGLGGQELWKEHALDTAAAFSAMRPDYIGLLTLMVEPGTPLYDWVEQGSFRLLDSHRVLEETALLLGHLDAPGCVFRMNHASNYLNLRGTLNQDRERMLRQLEQALQGHTELKPEYWRAL
;
A
#
# COMPACT_ATOMS: atom_id res chain seq x y z
N GLY A 1 8.71 16.18 1.39
CA GLY A 1 9.09 15.48 0.13
C GLY A 1 9.66 16.46 -0.89
N GLN A 2 8.93 17.49 -1.23
CA GLN A 2 9.35 18.49 -2.23
C GLN A 2 10.70 19.15 -1.89
N LYS A 3 10.92 19.52 -0.63
CA LYS A 3 12.21 20.09 -0.19
C LYS A 3 13.39 19.14 -0.35
N VAL A 4 13.18 17.84 -0.12
CA VAL A 4 14.20 16.80 -0.32
C VAL A 4 14.59 16.74 -1.79
N ARG A 5 13.60 16.68 -2.69
CA ARG A 5 13.81 16.68 -4.15
C ARG A 5 14.51 17.95 -4.63
N GLN A 6 14.10 19.12 -4.15
CA GLN A 6 14.74 20.40 -4.48
C GLN A 6 16.20 20.48 -4.04
N ALA A 7 16.57 19.77 -2.97
CA ALA A 7 17.94 19.66 -2.50
C ALA A 7 18.81 18.66 -3.30
N GLY A 8 18.26 18.03 -4.35
CA GLY A 8 18.96 17.06 -5.19
C GLY A 8 19.17 15.69 -4.54
N MET A 9 18.44 15.39 -3.47
CA MET A 9 18.48 14.09 -2.79
C MET A 9 17.41 13.16 -3.35
N ASP A 10 17.71 11.85 -3.36
CA ASP A 10 16.71 10.84 -3.63
C ASP A 10 15.66 10.79 -2.52
N LEU A 11 14.40 10.69 -2.92
CA LEU A 11 13.27 10.62 -2.00
C LEU A 11 12.68 9.20 -2.01
N SER A 12 12.74 8.54 -0.86
CA SER A 12 12.00 7.30 -0.59
C SER A 12 10.86 7.58 0.36
N VAL A 13 9.65 7.13 0.00
CA VAL A 13 8.45 7.27 0.83
C VAL A 13 7.85 5.91 1.11
N THR A 14 7.21 5.79 2.26
CA THR A 14 6.52 4.56 2.67
C THR A 14 5.09 4.87 3.04
N ALA A 15 4.16 4.02 2.60
CA ALA A 15 2.78 4.01 3.06
C ALA A 15 2.43 2.64 3.66
N ILE A 16 1.41 2.63 4.52
CA ILE A 16 0.89 1.43 5.16
C ILE A 16 -0.57 1.26 4.72
N SER A 17 -0.83 0.24 3.91
CA SER A 17 -2.19 -0.14 3.51
C SER A 17 -3.00 -0.57 4.73
N GLY A 18 -4.26 -0.18 4.77
CA GLY A 18 -5.18 -0.52 5.86
C GLY A 18 -5.31 0.51 6.97
N LEU A 19 -4.51 1.60 6.98
CA LEU A 19 -4.60 2.64 8.02
C LEU A 19 -5.93 3.38 8.04
N GLY A 20 -6.68 3.41 6.94
CA GLY A 20 -8.02 3.97 6.88
C GLY A 20 -9.11 3.07 7.46
N GLY A 21 -8.76 1.81 7.77
CA GLY A 21 -9.75 0.81 8.17
C GLY A 21 -10.81 0.57 7.09
N GLN A 22 -11.88 -0.15 7.44
CA GLN A 22 -12.96 -0.44 6.49
C GLN A 22 -13.77 0.80 6.09
N GLU A 23 -13.73 1.85 6.89
CA GLU A 23 -14.55 3.04 6.65
C GLU A 23 -13.90 4.02 5.68
N LEU A 24 -12.57 4.18 5.72
CA LEU A 24 -11.85 5.22 4.98
C LEU A 24 -10.80 4.67 4.00
N TRP A 25 -10.88 3.40 3.62
CA TRP A 25 -9.86 2.79 2.76
C TRP A 25 -9.74 3.45 1.38
N LYS A 26 -10.88 3.90 0.82
CA LYS A 26 -10.88 4.57 -0.49
C LYS A 26 -10.23 5.95 -0.41
N GLU A 27 -10.62 6.74 0.58
CA GLU A 27 -10.06 8.05 0.85
C GLU A 27 -8.56 7.93 1.13
N HIS A 28 -8.17 6.96 1.96
CA HIS A 28 -6.77 6.68 2.26
C HIS A 28 -5.97 6.36 0.99
N ALA A 29 -6.48 5.52 0.09
CA ALA A 29 -5.81 5.20 -1.18
C ALA A 29 -5.68 6.43 -2.08
N LEU A 30 -6.74 7.21 -2.26
CA LEU A 30 -6.78 8.37 -3.15
C LEU A 30 -5.92 9.52 -2.63
N ASP A 31 -5.99 9.82 -1.35
CA ASP A 31 -5.20 10.89 -0.72
C ASP A 31 -3.70 10.52 -0.70
N THR A 32 -3.37 9.26 -0.45
CA THR A 32 -1.99 8.76 -0.56
C THR A 32 -1.47 8.88 -1.99
N ALA A 33 -2.28 8.50 -2.99
CA ALA A 33 -1.91 8.66 -4.41
C ALA A 33 -1.67 10.12 -4.77
N ALA A 34 -2.54 11.03 -4.34
CA ALA A 34 -2.41 12.45 -4.58
C ALA A 34 -1.16 13.04 -3.92
N ALA A 35 -0.91 12.70 -2.65
CA ALA A 35 0.26 13.15 -1.91
C ALA A 35 1.57 12.68 -2.55
N PHE A 36 1.66 11.38 -2.90
CA PHE A 36 2.86 10.82 -3.50
C PHE A 36 3.08 11.34 -4.92
N SER A 37 2.03 11.52 -5.71
CA SER A 37 2.13 12.16 -7.03
C SER A 37 2.67 13.58 -6.95
N ALA A 38 2.24 14.36 -5.95
CA ALA A 38 2.75 15.71 -5.70
C ALA A 38 4.20 15.73 -5.21
N MET A 39 4.61 14.74 -4.43
CA MET A 39 5.99 14.63 -3.94
C MET A 39 6.99 14.16 -5.00
N ARG A 40 6.55 13.40 -6.00
CA ARG A 40 7.37 12.76 -7.04
C ARG A 40 8.57 12.00 -6.47
N PRO A 41 8.34 10.98 -5.63
CA PRO A 41 9.42 10.22 -5.02
C PRO A 41 10.16 9.37 -6.06
N ASP A 42 11.41 8.99 -5.74
CA ASP A 42 12.19 8.03 -6.52
C ASP A 42 11.82 6.60 -6.16
N TYR A 43 11.39 6.39 -4.90
CA TYR A 43 11.00 5.07 -4.38
C TYR A 43 9.73 5.17 -3.55
N ILE A 44 8.83 4.21 -3.74
CA ILE A 44 7.65 3.98 -2.91
C ILE A 44 7.70 2.57 -2.37
N GLY A 45 7.64 2.43 -1.04
CA GLY A 45 7.41 1.17 -0.34
C GLY A 45 5.98 1.11 0.19
N LEU A 46 5.25 0.03 -0.11
CA LEU A 46 3.93 -0.21 0.46
C LEU A 46 3.99 -1.41 1.40
N LEU A 47 3.61 -1.19 2.65
CA LEU A 47 3.45 -2.20 3.68
C LEU A 47 1.96 -2.44 3.94
N THR A 48 1.63 -3.52 4.62
CA THR A 48 0.27 -3.77 5.10
C THR A 48 0.24 -3.67 6.62
N LEU A 49 -0.76 -2.99 7.15
CA LEU A 49 -0.96 -2.81 8.59
C LEU A 49 -0.97 -4.16 9.31
N MET A 50 -0.18 -4.25 10.34
CA MET A 50 -0.24 -5.30 11.36
C MET A 50 -0.41 -4.62 12.71
N VAL A 51 -1.26 -5.19 13.55
CA VAL A 51 -1.62 -4.61 14.85
C VAL A 51 -0.97 -5.42 15.95
N GLU A 52 -0.15 -4.74 16.77
CA GLU A 52 0.60 -5.35 17.84
C GLU A 52 -0.09 -5.14 19.19
N PRO A 53 -0.17 -6.18 20.04
CA PRO A 53 -0.66 -6.04 21.41
C PRO A 53 0.05 -4.94 22.19
N GLY A 54 -0.69 -4.22 23.03
CA GLY A 54 -0.15 -3.13 23.84
C GLY A 54 -0.05 -1.78 23.11
N THR A 55 -0.61 -1.68 21.91
CA THR A 55 -0.75 -0.41 21.20
C THR A 55 -2.19 0.13 21.28
N PRO A 56 -2.40 1.46 21.24
CA PRO A 56 -3.76 2.02 21.23
C PRO A 56 -4.61 1.48 20.06
N LEU A 57 -4.01 1.21 18.91
CA LEU A 57 -4.71 0.66 17.75
C LEU A 57 -5.22 -0.76 18.03
N TYR A 58 -4.44 -1.58 18.76
CA TYR A 58 -4.87 -2.90 19.20
C TYR A 58 -6.13 -2.82 20.06
N ASP A 59 -6.14 -1.89 21.02
CA ASP A 59 -7.31 -1.67 21.88
C ASP A 59 -8.54 -1.24 21.08
N TRP A 60 -8.37 -0.39 20.07
CA TRP A 60 -9.46 0.03 19.19
C TRP A 60 -10.02 -1.12 18.35
N VAL A 61 -9.16 -2.02 17.87
CA VAL A 61 -9.60 -3.22 17.14
C VAL A 61 -10.38 -4.16 18.07
N GLU A 62 -9.86 -4.43 19.27
CA GLU A 62 -10.54 -5.30 20.25
C GLU A 62 -11.91 -4.73 20.71
N GLN A 63 -12.02 -3.43 20.81
CA GLN A 63 -13.27 -2.74 21.15
C GLN A 63 -14.23 -2.59 19.97
N GLY A 64 -13.79 -2.92 18.73
CA GLY A 64 -14.60 -2.78 17.52
C GLY A 64 -14.73 -1.35 17.01
N SER A 65 -13.98 -0.38 17.56
CA SER A 65 -13.95 1.01 17.09
C SER A 65 -13.06 1.23 15.87
N PHE A 66 -12.18 0.28 15.54
CA PHE A 66 -11.42 0.24 14.32
C PHE A 66 -11.54 -1.16 13.67
N ARG A 67 -11.96 -1.20 12.41
CA ARG A 67 -12.12 -2.46 11.66
C ARG A 67 -11.01 -2.60 10.63
N LEU A 68 -10.20 -3.65 10.79
CA LEU A 68 -9.12 -3.98 9.87
C LEU A 68 -9.65 -4.36 8.48
N LEU A 69 -8.85 -4.10 7.46
CA LEU A 69 -9.08 -4.66 6.13
C LEU A 69 -8.70 -6.15 6.13
N ASP A 70 -9.48 -6.95 5.43
CA ASP A 70 -9.07 -8.28 5.03
C ASP A 70 -8.10 -8.24 3.84
N SER A 71 -7.54 -9.40 3.48
CA SER A 71 -6.56 -9.50 2.39
C SER A 71 -7.14 -9.03 1.04
N HIS A 72 -8.40 -9.31 0.76
CA HIS A 72 -9.08 -8.92 -0.47
C HIS A 72 -9.18 -7.38 -0.54
N ARG A 73 -9.65 -6.75 0.53
CA ARG A 73 -9.78 -5.29 0.60
C ARG A 73 -8.43 -4.56 0.55
N VAL A 74 -7.37 -5.15 1.11
CA VAL A 74 -6.00 -4.63 0.98
C VAL A 74 -5.56 -4.59 -0.48
N LEU A 75 -5.87 -5.63 -1.27
CA LEU A 75 -5.57 -5.66 -2.70
C LEU A 75 -6.39 -4.64 -3.49
N GLU A 76 -7.67 -4.45 -3.15
CA GLU A 76 -8.51 -3.41 -3.76
C GLU A 76 -7.98 -2.00 -3.46
N GLU A 77 -7.59 -1.73 -2.21
CA GLU A 77 -6.95 -0.46 -1.83
C GLU A 77 -5.66 -0.23 -2.63
N THR A 78 -4.83 -1.25 -2.77
CA THR A 78 -3.59 -1.18 -3.55
C THR A 78 -3.87 -0.90 -5.03
N ALA A 79 -4.88 -1.54 -5.60
CA ALA A 79 -5.27 -1.30 -7.00
C ALA A 79 -5.77 0.14 -7.20
N LEU A 80 -6.56 0.65 -6.27
CA LEU A 80 -7.06 2.02 -6.30
C LEU A 80 -5.91 3.04 -6.19
N LEU A 81 -4.96 2.81 -5.27
CA LEU A 81 -3.75 3.61 -5.12
C LEU A 81 -2.94 3.64 -6.42
N LEU A 82 -2.59 2.47 -6.97
CA LEU A 82 -1.79 2.36 -8.19
C LEU A 82 -2.48 2.97 -9.41
N GLY A 83 -3.81 2.84 -9.51
CA GLY A 83 -4.59 3.41 -10.60
C GLY A 83 -4.57 4.94 -10.66
N HIS A 84 -4.40 5.60 -9.52
CA HIS A 84 -4.41 7.06 -9.37
C HIS A 84 -3.03 7.68 -9.13
N LEU A 85 -2.00 6.86 -8.93
CA LEU A 85 -0.64 7.33 -8.65
C LEU A 85 0.06 7.76 -9.95
N ASP A 86 0.48 9.01 -10.04
CA ASP A 86 1.27 9.57 -11.14
C ASP A 86 2.67 9.93 -10.68
N ALA A 87 3.60 9.00 -10.85
CA ALA A 87 5.00 9.15 -10.43
C ALA A 87 5.97 8.52 -11.46
N PRO A 88 6.13 9.14 -12.65
CA PRO A 88 6.95 8.57 -13.71
C PRO A 88 8.39 8.32 -13.25
N GLY A 89 8.91 7.11 -13.51
CA GLY A 89 10.26 6.69 -13.13
C GLY A 89 10.41 6.23 -11.68
N CYS A 90 9.38 6.37 -10.85
CA CYS A 90 9.41 5.92 -9.46
C CYS A 90 9.41 4.38 -9.37
N VAL A 91 10.29 3.83 -8.54
CA VAL A 91 10.32 2.41 -8.25
C VAL A 91 9.32 2.08 -7.15
N PHE A 92 8.28 1.33 -7.49
CA PHE A 92 7.26 0.86 -6.56
C PHE A 92 7.60 -0.55 -6.07
N ARG A 93 7.53 -0.76 -4.76
CA ARG A 93 7.75 -2.06 -4.11
C ARG A 93 6.70 -2.32 -3.03
N MET A 94 6.08 -3.50 -3.14
CA MET A 94 5.19 -4.08 -2.15
C MET A 94 5.68 -5.50 -1.87
N ASN A 95 6.85 -5.61 -1.25
CA ASN A 95 7.54 -6.89 -1.00
C ASN A 95 7.95 -7.09 0.46
N HIS A 96 7.43 -6.28 1.36
CA HIS A 96 7.66 -6.43 2.80
C HIS A 96 6.94 -7.68 3.33
N ALA A 97 7.45 -8.25 4.44
CA ALA A 97 6.89 -9.46 5.04
C ALA A 97 5.42 -9.31 5.49
N SER A 98 4.98 -8.09 5.80
CA SER A 98 3.59 -7.78 6.14
C SER A 98 2.59 -7.90 4.99
N ASN A 99 3.05 -7.92 3.74
CA ASN A 99 2.17 -7.92 2.57
C ASN A 99 1.63 -9.32 2.24
N TYR A 100 0.40 -9.39 1.75
CA TYR A 100 -0.24 -10.62 1.26
C TYR A 100 0.24 -11.03 -0.13
N LEU A 101 0.68 -10.06 -0.94
CA LEU A 101 1.13 -10.25 -2.32
C LEU A 101 2.40 -9.42 -2.55
N ASN A 102 3.34 -9.98 -3.32
CA ASN A 102 4.52 -9.23 -3.74
C ASN A 102 4.29 -8.56 -5.09
N LEU A 103 4.48 -7.24 -5.13
CA LEU A 103 4.46 -6.45 -6.36
C LEU A 103 5.73 -5.59 -6.46
N ARG A 104 6.21 -5.41 -7.68
CA ARG A 104 7.27 -4.44 -7.97
C ARG A 104 7.17 -3.95 -9.41
N GLY A 105 7.57 -2.73 -9.63
CA GLY A 105 7.63 -2.15 -10.97
C GLY A 105 8.13 -0.73 -10.96
N THR A 106 8.41 -0.20 -12.15
CA THR A 106 8.71 1.21 -12.36
C THR A 106 7.47 1.91 -12.90
N LEU A 107 7.03 2.92 -12.17
CA LEU A 107 5.89 3.74 -12.58
C LEU A 107 6.32 4.73 -13.69
N ASN A 108 5.48 5.14 -14.62
CA ASN A 108 4.08 4.65 -14.81
C ASN A 108 4.05 3.43 -15.76
N GLN A 109 5.21 3.06 -16.35
CA GLN A 109 5.30 2.04 -17.42
C GLN A 109 4.78 0.66 -17.00
N ASP A 110 5.04 0.24 -15.75
CA ASP A 110 4.66 -1.09 -15.25
C ASP A 110 3.28 -1.12 -14.57
N ARG A 111 2.54 0.02 -14.52
CA ARG A 111 1.25 0.12 -13.84
C ARG A 111 0.26 -0.95 -14.29
N GLU A 112 0.05 -1.07 -15.60
CA GLU A 112 -0.92 -2.02 -16.16
C GLU A 112 -0.58 -3.48 -15.83
N ARG A 113 0.71 -3.82 -15.81
CA ARG A 113 1.17 -5.15 -15.42
C ARG A 113 0.86 -5.42 -13.94
N MET A 114 1.14 -4.46 -13.06
CA MET A 114 0.86 -4.59 -11.62
C MET A 114 -0.64 -4.65 -11.34
N LEU A 115 -1.45 -3.84 -12.02
CA LEU A 115 -2.90 -3.90 -11.89
C LEU A 115 -3.47 -5.25 -12.34
N ARG A 116 -2.95 -5.84 -13.43
CA ARG A 116 -3.36 -7.19 -13.85
C ARG A 116 -2.96 -8.27 -12.82
N GLN A 117 -1.80 -8.15 -12.18
CA GLN A 117 -1.41 -9.08 -11.11
C GLN A 117 -2.35 -8.99 -9.90
N LEU A 118 -2.75 -7.77 -9.51
CA LEU A 118 -3.75 -7.55 -8.45
C LEU A 118 -5.11 -8.13 -8.83
N GLU A 119 -5.56 -7.91 -10.06
CA GLU A 119 -6.83 -8.45 -10.56
C GLU A 119 -6.84 -9.99 -10.53
N GLN A 120 -5.77 -10.64 -10.99
CA GLN A 120 -5.64 -12.10 -10.92
C GLN A 120 -5.69 -12.61 -9.48
N ALA A 121 -5.05 -11.92 -8.55
CA ALA A 121 -5.10 -12.28 -7.14
C ALA A 121 -6.51 -12.08 -6.54
N LEU A 122 -7.19 -11.00 -6.90
CA LEU A 122 -8.58 -10.73 -6.49
C LEU A 122 -9.57 -11.77 -7.04
N GLN A 123 -9.29 -12.33 -8.22
CA GLN A 123 -10.07 -13.42 -8.82
C GLN A 123 -9.69 -14.82 -8.28
N GLY A 124 -8.74 -14.92 -7.36
CA GLY A 124 -8.29 -16.18 -6.79
C GLY A 124 -7.34 -16.98 -7.66
N HIS A 125 -6.78 -16.40 -8.73
CA HIS A 125 -5.83 -17.04 -9.62
C HIS A 125 -4.38 -16.99 -9.13
N THR A 126 -4.13 -16.28 -8.04
CA THR A 126 -2.82 -16.16 -7.38
C THR A 126 -2.99 -16.44 -5.90
N GLU A 127 -2.15 -17.31 -5.36
CA GLU A 127 -2.15 -17.62 -3.93
C GLU A 127 -1.61 -16.43 -3.14
N LEU A 128 -2.34 -16.02 -2.12
CA LEU A 128 -1.93 -14.98 -1.19
C LEU A 128 -1.15 -15.58 -0.03
N LYS A 129 -0.20 -14.80 0.52
CA LYS A 129 0.49 -15.20 1.72
C LYS A 129 -0.52 -15.36 2.87
N PRO A 130 -0.54 -16.52 3.55
CA PRO A 130 -1.44 -16.72 4.68
C PRO A 130 -1.06 -15.80 5.85
N GLU A 131 -2.05 -15.47 6.68
CA GLU A 131 -1.88 -14.52 7.79
C GLU A 131 -0.72 -14.87 8.72
N TYR A 132 -0.57 -16.15 9.05
CA TYR A 132 0.47 -16.64 9.97
C TYR A 132 1.91 -16.57 9.40
N TRP A 133 2.09 -16.25 8.11
CA TRP A 133 3.40 -16.02 7.49
C TRP A 133 3.73 -14.54 7.34
N ARG A 134 2.79 -13.68 7.68
CA ARG A 134 3.05 -12.24 7.70
C ARG A 134 3.88 -11.90 8.94
N ALA A 135 4.74 -10.90 8.81
CA ALA A 135 5.61 -10.42 9.88
C ALA A 135 5.89 -8.92 9.73
N LEU A 136 6.24 -8.30 10.84
CA LEU A 136 6.75 -6.93 10.88
C LEU A 136 8.23 -6.88 10.47
#